data_402315e39ecfdf93358e348fc7e4f558
#
_entry.id   402315e39ecfdf93358e348fc7e4f558
#
_cell.length_a   1.000
_cell.length_b   1.000
_cell.length_c   1.000
_cell.angle_alpha   90.00
_cell.angle_beta   90.00
_cell.angle_gamma   90.00
#
_symmetry.space_group_name_H-M   'P 1'
#
loop_
_entity.id
_entity.type
_entity.pdbx_description
1 polymer ?
#
loop_
_entity_poly.entity_id
_entity_poly.type
_entity_poly.pdbx_seq_one_letter_code
_entity_poly.pdbx_strand_id
1 'polypeptide(L)'
;LMAKAGFRFILYGMESANQKTLDKLDKGTKEADTINGSRMASKVGLEPHATIMLGYPWESYADAKRTIEVAKYCFKKGYFTTMQATIVIPYPGTPLFKECKEKGWLLTEDYERFDMREPVMKTPFPKEKIYELEQELYSAFMTPQYIIRRLLAIRSFHDFKYLFYMAGKLLAHLLDFDPNQTKTSFVSFAFWKNVVTSLGRHFFKTKSKVDSEKDKVNLNDSAVNL
;
A
#
# COMPACT_ATOMS: atom_id res chain seq x y z
N LEU A 1 1.70 -21.23 -13.85
CA LEU A 1 0.57 -21.27 -14.78
C LEU A 1 0.08 -19.88 -15.11
N MET A 2 -0.44 -19.09 -14.15
CA MET A 2 -1.05 -17.75 -14.38
C MET A 2 -0.13 -16.83 -15.19
N ALA A 3 1.11 -16.61 -14.76
CA ALA A 3 2.05 -15.76 -15.49
C ALA A 3 2.31 -16.24 -16.94
N LYS A 4 2.43 -17.56 -17.15
CA LYS A 4 2.58 -18.13 -18.50
C LYS A 4 1.31 -17.99 -19.37
N ALA A 5 0.14 -17.89 -18.74
CA ALA A 5 -1.14 -17.65 -19.42
C ALA A 5 -1.42 -16.17 -19.69
N GLY A 6 -0.46 -15.28 -19.40
CA GLY A 6 -0.61 -13.84 -19.67
C GLY A 6 -1.28 -13.03 -18.56
N PHE A 7 -1.57 -13.64 -17.40
CA PHE A 7 -2.05 -12.86 -16.25
C PHE A 7 -0.96 -11.90 -15.81
N ARG A 8 -1.37 -10.67 -15.52
CA ARG A 8 -0.47 -9.62 -15.02
C ARG A 8 -0.79 -9.25 -13.59
N PHE A 9 -2.06 -9.05 -13.30
CA PHE A 9 -2.55 -8.52 -12.03
C PHE A 9 -3.24 -9.61 -11.21
N ILE A 10 -3.02 -9.60 -9.89
CA ILE A 10 -3.71 -10.48 -8.94
C ILE A 10 -4.09 -9.70 -7.70
N LEU A 11 -5.36 -9.76 -7.31
CA LEU A 11 -5.89 -9.09 -6.13
C LEU A 11 -5.92 -10.06 -4.95
N TYR A 12 -5.37 -9.60 -3.83
CA TYR A 12 -5.40 -10.27 -2.54
C TYR A 12 -6.23 -9.46 -1.54
N GLY A 13 -7.30 -10.06 -1.03
CA GLY A 13 -8.00 -9.53 0.14
C GLY A 13 -7.17 -9.82 1.39
N MET A 14 -6.29 -8.91 1.78
CA MET A 14 -5.54 -9.01 3.03
C MET A 14 -6.45 -8.79 4.24
N GLU A 15 -7.38 -7.85 4.11
CA GLU A 15 -8.36 -7.36 5.09
C GLU A 15 -7.68 -6.82 6.37
N SER A 16 -7.04 -7.69 7.14
CA SER A 16 -6.34 -7.37 8.39
C SER A 16 -5.08 -8.24 8.54
N ALA A 17 -4.10 -7.78 9.29
CA ALA A 17 -2.94 -8.56 9.73
C ALA A 17 -3.15 -9.19 11.12
N ASN A 18 -4.38 -9.23 11.60
CA ASN A 18 -4.71 -9.85 12.89
C ASN A 18 -5.47 -11.13 12.67
N GLN A 19 -4.91 -12.24 13.16
CA GLN A 19 -5.55 -13.56 12.99
C GLN A 19 -6.96 -13.59 13.62
N LYS A 20 -7.15 -12.95 14.79
CA LYS A 20 -8.47 -12.87 15.44
C LYS A 20 -9.53 -12.20 14.55
N THR A 21 -9.14 -11.19 13.78
CA THR A 21 -10.04 -10.52 12.82
C THR A 21 -10.32 -11.44 11.64
N LEU A 22 -9.29 -12.09 11.07
CA LEU A 22 -9.47 -13.04 9.96
C LEU A 22 -10.37 -14.21 10.36
N ASP A 23 -10.21 -14.74 11.57
CA ASP A 23 -11.04 -15.80 12.11
C ASP A 23 -12.50 -15.33 12.29
N LYS A 24 -12.70 -14.11 12.83
CA LYS A 24 -14.04 -13.53 13.00
C LYS A 24 -14.73 -13.24 11.66
N LEU A 25 -13.98 -12.95 10.62
CA LEU A 25 -14.49 -12.76 9.26
C LEU A 25 -14.75 -14.08 8.52
N ASP A 26 -14.45 -15.22 9.17
CA ASP A 26 -14.51 -16.56 8.54
C ASP A 26 -13.74 -16.61 7.21
N LYS A 27 -12.60 -15.92 7.18
CA LYS A 27 -11.80 -15.77 5.94
C LYS A 27 -11.12 -17.08 5.53
N GLY A 28 -10.93 -18.03 6.46
CA GLY A 28 -10.27 -19.31 6.23
C GLY A 28 -8.78 -19.19 5.85
N THR A 29 -8.17 -18.01 6.05
CA THR A 29 -6.76 -17.74 5.74
C THR A 29 -5.99 -17.36 7.00
N LYS A 30 -4.69 -17.63 6.98
CA LYS A 30 -3.76 -17.14 8.01
C LYS A 30 -3.09 -15.85 7.53
N GLU A 31 -2.66 -15.01 8.48
CA GLU A 31 -1.89 -13.79 8.16
C GLU A 31 -0.73 -14.08 7.21
N ALA A 32 0.02 -15.16 7.45
CA ALA A 32 1.16 -15.56 6.65
C ALA A 32 0.79 -15.95 5.20
N ASP A 33 -0.44 -16.37 4.93
CA ASP A 33 -0.84 -16.85 3.61
C ASP A 33 -0.85 -15.72 2.58
N THR A 34 -1.38 -14.55 2.95
CA THR A 34 -1.37 -13.36 2.08
C THR A 34 0.06 -12.91 1.79
N ILE A 35 0.94 -12.88 2.80
CA ILE A 35 2.34 -12.50 2.65
C ILE A 35 3.08 -13.47 1.74
N ASN A 36 2.92 -14.79 1.98
CA ASN A 36 3.60 -15.81 1.20
C ASN A 36 3.05 -15.90 -0.23
N GLY A 37 1.74 -15.84 -0.40
CA GLY A 37 1.08 -15.87 -1.71
C GLY A 37 1.50 -14.69 -2.57
N SER A 38 1.49 -13.48 -2.04
CA SER A 38 1.91 -12.28 -2.76
C SER A 38 3.42 -12.30 -3.09
N ARG A 39 4.26 -12.77 -2.17
CA ARG A 39 5.69 -12.98 -2.42
C ARG A 39 5.94 -13.97 -3.57
N MET A 40 5.21 -15.08 -3.60
CA MET A 40 5.31 -16.07 -4.67
C MET A 40 4.81 -15.50 -6.01
N ALA A 41 3.71 -14.78 -6.00
CA ALA A 41 3.16 -14.14 -7.19
C ALA A 41 4.12 -13.10 -7.77
N SER A 42 4.70 -12.24 -6.93
CA SER A 42 5.66 -11.21 -7.38
C SER A 42 6.94 -11.83 -7.97
N LYS A 43 7.42 -12.96 -7.41
CA LYS A 43 8.60 -13.68 -7.95
C LYS A 43 8.41 -14.21 -9.37
N VAL A 44 7.20 -14.53 -9.78
CA VAL A 44 6.90 -15.01 -11.11
C VAL A 44 6.44 -13.91 -12.08
N GLY A 45 6.57 -12.64 -11.68
CA GLY A 45 6.29 -11.49 -12.51
C GLY A 45 4.83 -11.02 -12.53
N LEU A 46 3.98 -11.56 -11.64
CA LEU A 46 2.64 -11.01 -11.40
C LEU A 46 2.74 -9.71 -10.57
N GLU A 47 1.73 -8.86 -10.69
CA GLU A 47 1.58 -7.61 -9.95
C GLU A 47 0.51 -7.78 -8.84
N PRO A 48 0.90 -8.17 -7.61
CA PRO A 48 -0.06 -8.32 -6.51
C PRO A 48 -0.57 -6.97 -6.02
N HIS A 49 -1.89 -6.88 -5.88
CA HIS A 49 -2.61 -5.77 -5.25
C HIS A 49 -3.22 -6.25 -3.94
N ALA A 50 -2.99 -5.53 -2.85
CA ALA A 50 -3.59 -5.85 -1.56
C ALA A 50 -4.73 -4.89 -1.23
N THR A 51 -5.88 -5.43 -0.82
CA THR A 51 -6.96 -4.66 -0.20
C THR A 51 -6.91 -4.84 1.31
N ILE A 52 -7.06 -3.73 2.03
CA ILE A 52 -6.97 -3.62 3.48
C ILE A 52 -8.25 -2.95 3.96
N MET A 53 -8.79 -3.45 5.07
CA MET A 53 -9.99 -2.89 5.66
C MET A 53 -9.64 -2.29 7.04
N LEU A 54 -10.16 -1.10 7.33
CA LEU A 54 -9.96 -0.39 8.59
C LEU A 54 -11.30 -0.08 9.26
N GLY A 55 -11.30 -0.03 10.59
CA GLY A 55 -12.47 0.37 11.36
C GLY A 55 -13.38 -0.78 11.78
N TYR A 56 -12.87 -1.99 11.90
CA TYR A 56 -13.60 -3.08 12.52
C TYR A 56 -13.98 -2.74 13.98
N PRO A 57 -15.23 -2.97 14.41
CA PRO A 57 -15.70 -2.58 15.75
C PRO A 57 -15.05 -3.36 16.90
N TRP A 58 -14.24 -4.36 16.62
CA TRP A 58 -13.50 -5.17 17.59
C TRP A 58 -11.98 -5.01 17.53
N GLU A 59 -11.45 -4.26 16.56
CA GLU A 59 -10.00 -3.99 16.45
C GLU A 59 -9.61 -2.77 17.25
N SER A 60 -8.60 -2.89 18.09
CA SER A 60 -7.96 -1.73 18.71
C SER A 60 -7.17 -0.90 17.67
N TYR A 61 -6.80 0.33 18.02
CA TYR A 61 -5.91 1.14 17.20
C TYR A 61 -4.57 0.42 16.92
N ALA A 62 -4.03 -0.29 17.92
CA ALA A 62 -2.79 -1.05 17.76
C ALA A 62 -2.94 -2.18 16.73
N ASP A 63 -4.09 -2.86 16.69
CA ASP A 63 -4.38 -3.89 15.71
C ASP A 63 -4.45 -3.32 14.29
N ALA A 64 -5.18 -2.21 14.10
CA ALA A 64 -5.27 -1.52 12.83
C ALA A 64 -3.90 -1.00 12.38
N LYS A 65 -3.12 -0.42 13.29
CA LYS A 65 -1.75 0.04 13.05
C LYS A 65 -0.84 -1.10 12.59
N ARG A 66 -0.90 -2.25 13.26
CA ARG A 66 -0.15 -3.45 12.87
C ARG A 66 -0.47 -3.87 11.43
N THR A 67 -1.74 -3.81 11.04
CA THR A 67 -2.17 -4.13 9.67
C THR A 67 -1.49 -3.19 8.64
N ILE A 68 -1.45 -1.89 8.92
CA ILE A 68 -0.76 -0.90 8.07
C ILE A 68 0.76 -1.18 8.00
N GLU A 69 1.39 -1.49 9.12
CA GLU A 69 2.83 -1.78 9.18
C GLU A 69 3.20 -3.03 8.36
N VAL A 70 2.42 -4.11 8.48
CA VAL A 70 2.62 -5.33 7.69
C VAL A 70 2.42 -5.06 6.20
N ALA A 71 1.38 -4.31 5.83
CA ALA A 71 1.14 -3.93 4.43
C ALA A 71 2.30 -3.10 3.86
N LYS A 72 2.77 -2.09 4.59
CA LYS A 72 3.94 -1.27 4.21
C LYS A 72 5.21 -2.10 4.10
N TYR A 73 5.41 -3.06 5.01
CA TYR A 73 6.53 -3.99 4.92
C TYR A 73 6.48 -4.81 3.61
N CYS A 74 5.34 -5.43 3.29
CA CYS A 74 5.17 -6.19 2.06
C CYS A 74 5.36 -5.32 0.81
N PHE A 75 4.85 -4.10 0.84
CA PHE A 75 5.03 -3.13 -0.24
C PHE A 75 6.50 -2.72 -0.43
N LYS A 76 7.21 -2.42 0.65
CA LYS A 76 8.65 -2.11 0.63
C LYS A 76 9.46 -3.27 0.08
N LYS A 77 9.10 -4.51 0.43
CA LYS A 77 9.76 -5.73 -0.10
C LYS A 77 9.40 -6.03 -1.56
N GLY A 78 8.39 -5.36 -2.13
CA GLY A 78 7.90 -5.61 -3.49
C GLY A 78 6.99 -6.85 -3.59
N TYR A 79 6.47 -7.34 -2.47
CA TYR A 79 5.47 -8.40 -2.46
C TYR A 79 4.10 -7.86 -2.90
N PHE A 80 3.78 -6.62 -2.56
CA PHE A 80 2.68 -5.87 -3.14
C PHE A 80 3.22 -4.84 -4.15
N THR A 81 2.57 -4.77 -5.30
CA THR A 81 2.83 -3.75 -6.32
C THR A 81 1.99 -2.50 -6.07
N THR A 82 0.76 -2.70 -5.62
CA THR A 82 -0.18 -1.65 -5.21
C THR A 82 -0.97 -2.10 -3.99
N MET A 83 -1.54 -1.14 -3.27
CA MET A 83 -2.37 -1.37 -2.08
C MET A 83 -3.54 -0.40 -2.09
N GLN A 84 -4.64 -0.78 -1.44
CA GLN A 84 -5.78 0.08 -1.17
C GLN A 84 -6.27 -0.19 0.25
N ALA A 85 -6.52 0.87 1.03
CA ALA A 85 -7.27 0.79 2.26
C ALA A 85 -8.69 1.31 2.04
N THR A 86 -9.65 0.70 2.71
CA THR A 86 -11.05 1.12 2.72
C THR A 86 -11.61 0.99 4.13
N ILE A 87 -12.60 1.82 4.43
CA ILE A 87 -13.32 1.73 5.71
C ILE A 87 -14.34 0.60 5.63
N VAL A 88 -14.41 -0.22 6.67
CA VAL A 88 -15.38 -1.33 6.76
C VAL A 88 -16.80 -0.79 6.79
N ILE A 89 -17.62 -1.25 5.87
CA ILE A 89 -19.04 -0.91 5.79
C ILE A 89 -19.88 -2.17 6.05
N PRO A 90 -20.77 -2.14 7.04
CA PRO A 90 -21.71 -3.23 7.30
C PRO A 90 -22.85 -3.17 6.29
N TYR A 91 -22.70 -3.81 5.14
CA TYR A 91 -23.75 -3.79 4.11
C TYR A 91 -25.00 -4.60 4.53
N PRO A 92 -26.20 -4.11 4.22
CA PRO A 92 -27.45 -4.83 4.50
C PRO A 92 -27.42 -6.26 4.01
N GLY A 93 -27.95 -7.17 4.82
CA GLY A 93 -27.95 -8.61 4.54
C GLY A 93 -26.69 -9.36 4.97
N THR A 94 -25.64 -8.67 5.39
CA THR A 94 -24.43 -9.33 5.92
C THR A 94 -24.53 -9.65 7.42
N PRO A 95 -23.81 -10.66 7.93
CA PRO A 95 -23.74 -10.95 9.36
C PRO A 95 -23.28 -9.74 10.18
N LEU A 96 -22.31 -8.97 9.68
CA LEU A 96 -21.83 -7.76 10.32
C LEU A 96 -22.93 -6.71 10.50
N PHE A 97 -23.75 -6.50 9.46
CA PHE A 97 -24.88 -5.56 9.54
C PHE A 97 -25.88 -5.97 10.62
N LYS A 98 -26.22 -7.26 10.68
CA LYS A 98 -27.10 -7.81 11.71
C LYS A 98 -26.50 -7.58 13.11
N GLU A 99 -25.24 -7.92 13.31
CA GLU A 99 -24.53 -7.71 14.58
C GLU A 99 -24.53 -6.22 14.97
N CYS A 100 -24.27 -5.32 14.00
CA CYS A 100 -24.27 -3.87 14.23
C CYS A 100 -25.67 -3.36 14.67
N LYS A 101 -26.74 -3.87 14.09
CA LYS A 101 -28.11 -3.54 14.52
C LYS A 101 -28.41 -4.05 15.92
N GLU A 102 -28.14 -5.31 16.20
CA GLU A 102 -28.39 -5.95 17.50
C GLU A 102 -27.63 -5.27 18.64
N LYS A 103 -26.40 -4.82 18.38
CA LYS A 103 -25.53 -4.16 19.38
C LYS A 103 -25.64 -2.63 19.41
N GLY A 104 -26.49 -2.04 18.58
CA GLY A 104 -26.61 -0.58 18.46
C GLY A 104 -25.31 0.10 18.03
N TRP A 105 -24.56 -0.52 17.14
CA TRP A 105 -23.30 0.00 16.61
C TRP A 105 -23.47 0.85 15.37
N LEU A 106 -24.59 0.79 14.66
CA LEU A 106 -24.86 1.66 13.51
C LEU A 106 -24.94 3.12 13.95
N LEU A 107 -24.28 4.00 13.22
CA LEU A 107 -24.31 5.45 13.40
C LEU A 107 -25.39 6.09 12.51
N THR A 108 -25.76 5.41 11.44
CA THR A 108 -26.79 5.86 10.48
C THR A 108 -27.40 4.67 9.78
N GLU A 109 -28.65 4.81 9.35
CA GLU A 109 -29.35 3.88 8.43
C GLU A 109 -29.55 4.53 7.05
N ASP A 110 -28.93 5.67 6.81
CA ASP A 110 -28.89 6.31 5.49
C ASP A 110 -27.88 5.57 4.60
N TYR A 111 -28.37 4.77 3.67
CA TYR A 111 -27.54 3.94 2.80
C TYR A 111 -26.75 4.72 1.75
N GLU A 112 -27.09 5.99 1.48
CA GLU A 112 -26.26 6.86 0.63
C GLU A 112 -24.88 7.13 1.23
N ARG A 113 -24.76 7.02 2.56
CA ARG A 113 -23.49 7.17 3.30
C ARG A 113 -22.64 5.90 3.38
N PHE A 114 -23.09 4.78 2.80
CA PHE A 114 -22.37 3.50 2.79
C PHE A 114 -21.35 3.43 1.65
N ASP A 115 -20.69 4.54 1.38
CA ASP A 115 -19.76 4.77 0.26
C ASP A 115 -18.26 4.58 0.61
N MET A 116 -17.96 4.06 1.81
CA MET A 116 -16.61 3.81 2.34
C MET A 116 -15.78 5.08 2.63
N ARG A 117 -16.36 6.28 2.58
CA ARG A 117 -15.66 7.53 2.87
C ARG A 117 -15.58 7.85 4.34
N GLU A 118 -16.56 7.40 5.11
CA GLU A 118 -16.61 7.59 6.54
C GLU A 118 -17.14 6.33 7.26
N PRO A 119 -16.79 6.14 8.54
CA PRO A 119 -17.38 5.05 9.32
C PRO A 119 -18.88 5.30 9.53
N VAL A 120 -19.70 4.32 9.13
CA VAL A 120 -21.16 4.30 9.39
C VAL A 120 -21.52 3.45 10.61
N MET A 121 -20.53 2.95 11.30
CA MET A 121 -20.66 2.19 12.55
C MET A 121 -19.64 2.66 13.58
N LYS A 122 -19.93 2.38 14.86
CA LYS A 122 -19.02 2.69 15.98
C LYS A 122 -17.71 1.93 15.83
N THR A 123 -16.60 2.65 15.98
CA THR A 123 -15.25 2.10 15.99
C THR A 123 -14.63 2.26 17.37
N PRO A 124 -13.72 1.37 17.81
CA PRO A 124 -13.08 1.44 19.14
C PRO A 124 -12.19 2.66 19.35
N PHE A 125 -11.86 3.39 18.29
CA PHE A 125 -11.04 4.59 18.30
C PHE A 125 -11.62 5.65 17.36
N PRO A 126 -11.26 6.94 17.52
CA PRO A 126 -11.81 8.04 16.72
C PRO A 126 -11.57 7.88 15.21
N LYS A 127 -12.53 8.31 14.39
CA LYS A 127 -12.46 8.21 12.92
C LYS A 127 -11.24 8.92 12.33
N GLU A 128 -10.79 9.99 12.96
CA GLU A 128 -9.58 10.75 12.58
C GLU A 128 -8.34 9.84 12.55
N LYS A 129 -8.29 8.86 13.47
CA LYS A 129 -7.21 7.88 13.52
C LYS A 129 -7.28 6.86 12.37
N ILE A 130 -8.48 6.58 11.83
CA ILE A 130 -8.63 5.76 10.64
C ILE A 130 -8.03 6.49 9.44
N TYR A 131 -8.37 7.78 9.27
CA TYR A 131 -7.83 8.61 8.19
C TYR A 131 -6.31 8.79 8.29
N GLU A 132 -5.76 8.94 9.51
CA GLU A 132 -4.31 8.96 9.72
C GLU A 132 -3.64 7.66 9.24
N LEU A 133 -4.24 6.49 9.53
CA LEU A 133 -3.73 5.20 9.10
C LEU A 133 -3.81 5.02 7.57
N GLU A 134 -4.88 5.49 6.94
CA GLU A 134 -5.00 5.50 5.47
C GLU A 134 -3.91 6.38 4.83
N GLN A 135 -3.75 7.61 5.32
CA GLN A 135 -2.70 8.52 4.84
C GLN A 135 -1.31 7.92 5.02
N GLU A 136 -1.07 7.27 6.16
CA GLU A 136 0.18 6.57 6.41
C GLU A 136 0.43 5.44 5.41
N LEU A 137 -0.59 4.64 5.06
CA LEU A 137 -0.49 3.62 4.04
C LEU A 137 -0.13 4.23 2.68
N TYR A 138 -0.88 5.24 2.26
CA TYR A 138 -0.67 5.88 0.96
C TYR A 138 0.65 6.64 0.86
N SER A 139 1.22 7.10 1.98
CA SER A 139 2.56 7.70 2.00
C SER A 139 3.65 6.76 1.46
N ALA A 140 3.44 5.44 1.53
CA ALA A 140 4.36 4.46 1.00
C ALA A 140 4.55 4.57 -0.53
N PHE A 141 3.53 5.03 -1.28
CA PHE A 141 3.61 5.25 -2.73
C PHE A 141 4.51 6.43 -3.10
N MET A 142 4.74 7.36 -2.16
CA MET A 142 5.60 8.51 -2.35
C MET A 142 7.08 8.24 -2.00
N THR A 143 7.43 7.00 -1.69
CA THR A 143 8.82 6.65 -1.39
C THR A 143 9.67 6.61 -2.65
N PRO A 144 10.90 7.17 -2.65
CA PRO A 144 11.78 7.12 -3.81
C PRO A 144 12.05 5.70 -4.30
N GLN A 145 12.12 4.74 -3.38
CA GLN A 145 12.32 3.32 -3.71
C GLN A 145 11.17 2.75 -4.54
N TYR A 146 9.92 3.12 -4.23
CA TYR A 146 8.77 2.71 -5.02
C TYR A 146 8.78 3.36 -6.40
N ILE A 147 9.00 4.68 -6.47
CA ILE A 147 9.03 5.43 -7.72
C ILE A 147 10.10 4.83 -8.66
N ILE A 148 11.32 4.63 -8.16
CA ILE A 148 12.41 4.02 -8.96
C ILE A 148 12.00 2.63 -9.44
N ARG A 149 11.45 1.79 -8.58
CA ARG A 149 11.01 0.44 -8.95
C ARG A 149 9.94 0.46 -10.03
N ARG A 150 8.98 1.39 -9.95
CA ARG A 150 7.93 1.53 -10.97
C ARG A 150 8.48 2.04 -12.30
N LEU A 151 9.41 2.98 -12.27
CA LEU A 151 10.09 3.46 -13.49
C LEU A 151 10.91 2.35 -14.15
N LEU A 152 11.65 1.56 -13.38
CA LEU A 152 12.42 0.41 -13.90
C LEU A 152 11.54 -0.74 -14.41
N ALA A 153 10.29 -0.82 -13.96
CA ALA A 153 9.32 -1.82 -14.42
C ALA A 153 8.64 -1.47 -15.75
N ILE A 154 8.87 -0.27 -16.30
CA ILE A 154 8.31 0.15 -17.60
C ILE A 154 9.01 -0.66 -18.70
N ARG A 155 8.23 -1.42 -19.47
CA ARG A 155 8.70 -2.24 -20.59
C ARG A 155 8.12 -1.79 -21.94
N SER A 156 7.10 -0.93 -21.92
CA SER A 156 6.39 -0.47 -23.11
C SER A 156 5.86 0.94 -22.94
N PHE A 157 5.54 1.60 -24.06
CA PHE A 157 4.87 2.91 -24.03
C PHE A 157 3.47 2.83 -23.39
N HIS A 158 2.83 1.67 -23.45
CA HIS A 158 1.56 1.43 -22.77
C HIS A 158 1.75 1.44 -21.22
N ASP A 159 2.81 0.81 -20.71
CA ASP A 159 3.13 0.85 -19.28
C ASP A 159 3.41 2.27 -18.80
N PHE A 160 4.07 3.07 -19.61
CA PHE A 160 4.33 4.49 -19.31
C PHE A 160 3.01 5.27 -19.18
N LYS A 161 2.11 5.16 -20.17
CA LYS A 161 0.78 5.80 -20.10
C LYS A 161 -0.02 5.33 -18.90
N TYR A 162 0.00 4.02 -18.61
CA TYR A 162 -0.70 3.44 -17.47
C TYR A 162 -0.16 3.99 -16.14
N LEU A 163 1.17 4.09 -16.01
CA LEU A 163 1.79 4.65 -14.81
C LEU A 163 1.38 6.09 -14.55
N PHE A 164 1.36 6.92 -15.60
CA PHE A 164 0.89 8.32 -15.51
C PHE A 164 -0.59 8.42 -15.13
N TYR A 165 -1.42 7.59 -15.75
CA TYR A 165 -2.85 7.52 -15.42
C TYR A 165 -3.07 7.13 -13.96
N MET A 166 -2.37 6.10 -13.47
CA MET A 166 -2.47 5.64 -12.07
C MET A 166 -1.91 6.66 -11.09
N ALA A 167 -0.83 7.36 -11.43
CA ALA A 167 -0.31 8.45 -10.60
C ALA A 167 -1.32 9.59 -10.46
N GLY A 168 -2.02 9.96 -11.55
CA GLY A 168 -3.10 10.95 -11.52
C GLY A 168 -4.28 10.51 -10.64
N LYS A 169 -4.68 9.24 -10.73
CA LYS A 169 -5.74 8.68 -9.87
C LYS A 169 -5.35 8.65 -8.40
N LEU A 170 -4.12 8.25 -8.09
CA LEU A 170 -3.62 8.27 -6.71
C LEU A 170 -3.59 9.69 -6.15
N LEU A 171 -3.12 10.65 -6.95
CA LEU A 171 -3.08 12.05 -6.53
C LEU A 171 -4.49 12.60 -6.28
N ALA A 172 -5.44 12.32 -7.17
CA ALA A 172 -6.85 12.69 -6.99
C ALA A 172 -7.42 12.08 -5.69
N HIS A 173 -7.18 10.79 -5.47
CA HIS A 173 -7.62 10.10 -4.25
C HIS A 173 -7.04 10.72 -2.96
N LEU A 174 -5.74 11.05 -2.96
CA LEU A 174 -5.10 11.72 -1.83
C LEU A 174 -5.66 13.13 -1.57
N LEU A 175 -6.13 13.82 -2.62
CA LEU A 175 -6.75 15.14 -2.49
C LEU A 175 -8.21 15.06 -2.01
N ASP A 176 -8.93 14.00 -2.38
CA ASP A 176 -10.34 13.79 -1.98
C ASP A 176 -10.50 13.43 -0.50
N PHE A 177 -9.47 12.80 0.11
CA PHE A 177 -9.50 12.37 1.51
C PHE A 177 -8.88 13.36 2.51
N ASP A 178 -8.58 14.60 2.11
CA ASP A 178 -8.15 15.63 3.06
C ASP A 178 -9.37 16.38 3.64
N PRO A 179 -9.80 16.09 4.89
CA PRO A 179 -10.94 16.73 5.52
C PRO A 179 -10.74 18.23 5.79
N ASN A 180 -9.50 18.72 5.71
CA ASN A 180 -9.14 20.13 5.97
C ASN A 180 -8.83 20.92 4.69
N GLN A 181 -9.15 20.40 3.53
CA GLN A 181 -8.95 20.98 2.18
C GLN A 181 -8.31 22.39 2.16
N THR A 182 -7.05 22.46 2.40
CA THR A 182 -6.22 23.52 1.82
C THR A 182 -5.64 22.98 0.52
N LYS A 183 -6.31 23.28 -0.59
CA LYS A 183 -6.06 22.79 -1.97
C LYS A 183 -4.63 22.96 -2.51
N THR A 184 -3.66 23.33 -1.70
CA THR A 184 -2.34 23.81 -2.17
C THR A 184 -1.13 23.12 -1.56
N SER A 185 -1.27 22.21 -0.59
CA SER A 185 -0.11 21.75 0.19
C SER A 185 0.61 20.51 -0.35
N PHE A 186 -0.05 19.62 -1.08
CA PHE A 186 0.55 18.32 -1.46
C PHE A 186 1.36 18.33 -2.77
N VAL A 187 1.16 19.30 -3.63
CA VAL A 187 1.98 19.52 -4.86
C VAL A 187 2.96 20.66 -4.66
N SER A 188 3.42 20.88 -3.43
CA SER A 188 4.36 21.95 -3.15
C SER A 188 5.72 21.67 -3.80
N PHE A 189 6.37 22.73 -4.28
CA PHE A 189 7.77 22.74 -4.75
C PHE A 189 8.72 21.98 -3.77
N ALA A 190 8.41 21.96 -2.47
CA ALA A 190 9.13 21.20 -1.45
C ALA A 190 9.05 19.67 -1.67
N PHE A 191 7.91 19.13 -2.12
CA PHE A 191 7.76 17.71 -2.47
C PHE A 191 8.69 17.34 -3.64
N TRP A 192 8.62 18.10 -4.74
CA TRP A 192 9.47 17.86 -5.90
C TRP A 192 10.96 18.05 -5.58
N LYS A 193 11.31 19.04 -4.77
CA LYS A 193 12.66 19.24 -4.28
C LYS A 193 13.16 18.02 -3.49
N ASN A 194 12.34 17.46 -2.60
CA ASN A 194 12.71 16.26 -1.83
C ASN A 194 12.83 15.01 -2.70
N VAL A 195 11.96 14.82 -3.70
CA VAL A 195 12.06 13.73 -4.68
C VAL A 195 13.35 13.85 -5.49
N VAL A 196 13.63 15.02 -6.06
CA VAL A 196 14.85 15.29 -6.87
C VAL A 196 16.12 15.14 -6.01
N THR A 197 16.12 15.65 -4.76
CA THR A 197 17.28 15.54 -3.85
C THR A 197 17.50 14.09 -3.41
N SER A 198 16.45 13.32 -3.23
CA SER A 198 16.54 11.90 -2.87
C SER A 198 17.01 11.04 -4.05
N LEU A 199 16.52 11.33 -5.26
CA LEU A 199 17.00 10.71 -6.49
C LEU A 199 18.49 11.04 -6.71
N GLY A 200 18.90 12.29 -6.55
CA GLY A 200 20.29 12.73 -6.66
C GLY A 200 21.19 11.97 -5.68
N ARG A 201 20.81 11.88 -4.39
CA ARG A 201 21.58 11.14 -3.39
C ARG A 201 21.72 9.65 -3.70
N HIS A 202 20.69 9.04 -4.29
CA HIS A 202 20.73 7.62 -4.67
C HIS A 202 21.67 7.38 -5.86
N PHE A 203 21.62 8.23 -6.88
CA PHE A 203 22.53 8.19 -8.04
C PHE A 203 23.97 8.42 -7.64
N PHE A 204 24.26 9.40 -6.77
CA PHE A 204 25.62 9.65 -6.28
C PHE A 204 26.17 8.50 -5.43
N LYS A 205 25.31 7.88 -4.59
CA LYS A 205 25.72 6.75 -3.75
C LYS A 205 26.00 5.47 -4.56
N THR A 206 25.26 5.27 -5.65
CA THR A 206 25.47 4.14 -6.57
C THR A 206 26.73 4.35 -7.40
N LYS A 207 26.98 5.58 -7.87
CA LYS A 207 28.18 5.91 -8.63
C LYS A 207 29.44 5.74 -7.79
N SER A 208 29.47 6.23 -6.55
CA SER A 208 30.62 6.06 -5.64
C SER A 208 30.90 4.60 -5.29
N LYS A 209 29.87 3.75 -5.25
CA LYS A 209 30.03 2.30 -4.99
C LYS A 209 30.61 1.57 -6.21
N VAL A 210 30.17 1.94 -7.41
CA VAL A 210 30.71 1.39 -8.68
C VAL A 210 32.15 1.84 -8.91
N ASP A 211 32.47 3.10 -8.62
CA ASP A 211 33.83 3.62 -8.74
C ASP A 211 34.76 2.95 -7.72
N SER A 212 34.34 2.74 -6.47
CA SER A 212 35.13 2.03 -5.44
C SER A 212 35.31 0.54 -5.75
N GLU A 213 34.41 -0.12 -6.46
CA GLU A 213 34.60 -1.50 -6.94
C GLU A 213 35.57 -1.59 -8.12
N LYS A 214 35.53 -0.61 -9.04
CA LYS A 214 36.49 -0.52 -10.14
C LYS A 214 37.92 -0.29 -9.66
N ASP A 215 38.09 0.57 -8.64
CA ASP A 215 39.42 0.82 -8.06
C ASP A 215 39.98 -0.43 -7.35
N LYS A 216 39.14 -1.26 -6.72
CA LYS A 216 39.55 -2.54 -6.12
C LYS A 216 39.95 -3.60 -7.15
N VAL A 217 39.26 -3.63 -8.30
CA VAL A 217 39.61 -4.55 -9.41
C VAL A 217 40.96 -4.16 -10.02
N ASN A 218 41.20 -2.86 -10.26
CA ASN A 218 42.46 -2.37 -10.81
C ASN A 218 43.68 -2.56 -9.88
N LEU A 219 43.47 -2.53 -8.56
CA LEU A 219 44.51 -2.81 -7.59
C LEU A 219 44.91 -4.30 -7.51
N ASN A 220 43.91 -5.20 -7.74
CA ASN A 220 44.25 -6.64 -7.78
C ASN A 220 44.94 -7.05 -9.07
N ASP A 221 44.61 -6.43 -10.20
CA ASP A 221 45.34 -6.71 -11.47
C ASP A 221 46.78 -6.20 -11.50
N SER A 222 47.10 -5.15 -10.71
CA SER A 222 48.47 -4.67 -10.56
C SER A 222 49.31 -5.49 -9.60
N ALA A 223 48.71 -6.29 -8.71
CA ALA A 223 49.39 -7.15 -7.75
C ALA A 223 49.70 -8.55 -8.29
N VAL A 224 49.19 -8.92 -9.44
CA VAL A 224 49.43 -10.25 -10.10
C VAL A 224 50.59 -10.19 -11.10
N ASN A 225 51.14 -9.00 -11.41
CA ASN A 225 52.21 -8.79 -12.40
C ASN A 225 53.53 -8.36 -11.75
N LEU A 226 53.79 -8.70 -10.49
CA LEU A 226 55.08 -8.65 -9.80
C LEU A 226 55.41 -10.03 -9.21
#